data_d84c705b98e9bfcb8c96eb7dbce99e2d
#
_entry.id   d84c705b98e9bfcb8c96eb7dbce99e2d
#
_cell.length_a   1.000
_cell.length_b   1.000
_cell.length_c   1.000
_cell.angle_alpha   90.00
_cell.angle_beta   90.00
_cell.angle_gamma   90.00
#
_symmetry.space_group_name_H-M   'P 1'
#
loop_
_entity.id
_entity.type
_entity.pdbx_description
1 polymer ?
#
loop_
_entity_poly.entity_id
_entity_poly.type
_entity_poly.pdbx_seq_one_letter_code
_entity_poly.pdbx_strand_id
1 'polypeptide(L)'
;MRPRYEVILRADHGADRPTARVDHTGGGVESRTPLRLAVVQPACVPLDVAANARAHAAAVRAARARVVVFPELSLTGYELDAPVVSVDDPRLTPLVDACAEAGALALVGAPVTGENIAMLAVTGGGASVAYRKMWLGDAEARRFRPGDAPVVLDVDGWRVGLAICRDTGVAAHADRTAALGIDVYAAGVLESARDAAVIDQRAHRITATHRVWVAVASFAGSTGGGYTEAAGRSGVWTPDGEVYARAGTEPGESLNVSLTSPDRGGGRG
;
A
#
# COMPACT_ATOMS: atom_id res chain seq x y z
N MET A 1 16.04 8.19 18.41
CA MET A 1 16.24 6.89 17.73
C MET A 1 15.54 7.01 16.37
N ARG A 2 16.25 7.01 15.25
CA ARG A 2 15.61 7.18 13.93
C ARG A 2 14.87 5.90 13.54
N PRO A 3 13.60 5.94 13.13
CA PRO A 3 12.92 4.75 12.65
C PRO A 3 13.57 4.29 11.35
N ARG A 4 14.02 3.05 11.32
CA ARG A 4 14.61 2.43 10.13
C ARG A 4 13.51 1.68 9.40
N TYR A 5 13.34 1.98 8.12
CA TYR A 5 12.74 1.07 7.15
C TYR A 5 13.81 0.75 6.12
N GLU A 6 13.83 -0.49 5.68
CA GLU A 6 14.75 -0.95 4.63
C GLU A 6 13.91 -1.37 3.42
N VAL A 7 14.24 -0.81 2.26
CA VAL A 7 13.67 -1.25 0.98
C VAL A 7 14.45 -2.46 0.53
N ILE A 8 13.93 -3.65 0.72
CA ILE A 8 14.56 -4.89 0.25
C ILE A 8 14.13 -5.12 -1.20
N LEU A 9 14.89 -4.57 -2.14
CA LEU A 9 14.78 -4.92 -3.55
C LEU A 9 15.48 -6.28 -3.75
N ARG A 10 14.74 -7.37 -3.85
CA ARG A 10 15.27 -8.63 -4.37
C ARG A 10 14.84 -8.76 -5.83
N ALA A 11 15.76 -8.42 -6.74
CA ALA A 11 15.69 -8.88 -8.11
C ALA A 11 15.93 -10.41 -8.09
N ASP A 12 15.10 -11.13 -8.82
CA ASP A 12 15.22 -12.58 -9.01
C ASP A 12 16.40 -12.83 -9.98
N HIS A 13 17.60 -12.97 -9.43
CA HIS A 13 18.75 -13.53 -10.15
C HIS A 13 19.13 -14.82 -9.44
N GLY A 14 18.87 -15.92 -10.16
CA GLY A 14 19.18 -17.27 -9.69
C GLY A 14 20.62 -17.42 -9.23
N ALA A 15 20.77 -18.26 -8.24
CA ALA A 15 21.92 -18.96 -7.70
C ALA A 15 22.44 -18.48 -6.33
N ASP A 16 22.60 -19.51 -5.53
CA ASP A 16 23.37 -19.65 -4.30
C ASP A 16 22.74 -19.17 -2.97
N ARG A 17 22.21 -20.18 -2.28
CA ARG A 17 21.88 -20.10 -0.85
C ARG A 17 23.13 -20.33 -0.02
N PRO A 18 23.56 -19.41 0.85
CA PRO A 18 24.40 -19.79 1.97
C PRO A 18 23.53 -20.46 3.03
N THR A 19 23.82 -21.72 3.31
CA THR A 19 23.26 -22.46 4.45
C THR A 19 23.81 -21.87 5.74
N ALA A 20 23.04 -21.00 6.39
CA ALA A 20 23.29 -20.66 7.79
C ALA A 20 22.73 -21.78 8.67
N ARG A 21 23.56 -22.45 9.46
CA ARG A 21 23.16 -23.31 10.56
C ARG A 21 22.41 -22.47 11.58
N VAL A 22 21.16 -22.81 11.83
CA VAL A 22 20.38 -22.26 12.94
C VAL A 22 20.58 -23.20 14.11
N ASP A 23 21.27 -22.73 15.14
CA ASP A 23 21.32 -23.38 16.45
C ASP A 23 19.94 -23.26 17.10
N HIS A 24 19.26 -24.40 17.25
CA HIS A 24 18.03 -24.49 18.03
C HIS A 24 18.34 -24.49 19.52
N THR A 25 18.45 -23.32 20.13
CA THR A 25 18.24 -23.17 21.57
C THR A 25 16.86 -22.56 21.78
N GLY A 26 16.01 -23.24 22.54
CA GLY A 26 14.60 -22.94 22.76
C GLY A 26 14.38 -21.48 23.22
N GLY A 27 13.83 -20.68 22.32
CA GLY A 27 13.36 -19.33 22.55
C GLY A 27 11.84 -19.30 22.35
N GLY A 28 11.13 -18.84 23.39
CA GLY A 28 9.70 -18.53 23.25
C GLY A 28 9.49 -17.60 22.07
N VAL A 29 8.37 -17.77 21.38
CA VAL A 29 7.96 -16.89 20.27
C VAL A 29 7.78 -15.50 20.87
N GLU A 30 8.79 -14.63 20.75
CA GLU A 30 8.61 -13.21 21.05
C GLU A 30 7.53 -12.68 20.12
N SER A 31 6.37 -12.34 20.69
CA SER A 31 5.28 -11.76 19.93
C SER A 31 5.74 -10.40 19.42
N ARG A 32 5.84 -10.29 18.09
CA ARG A 32 6.17 -9.04 17.42
C ARG A 32 5.18 -7.94 17.82
N THR A 33 5.67 -6.71 18.06
CA THR A 33 4.78 -5.57 18.33
C THR A 33 3.72 -5.43 17.25
N PRO A 34 2.44 -5.27 17.60
CA PRO A 34 1.38 -5.08 16.62
C PRO A 34 1.66 -3.91 15.68
N LEU A 35 1.38 -4.09 14.38
CA LEU A 35 1.52 -3.03 13.40
C LEU A 35 0.27 -2.16 13.39
N ARG A 36 0.41 -0.89 13.76
CA ARG A 36 -0.66 0.10 13.55
C ARG A 36 -0.66 0.52 12.09
N LEU A 37 -1.75 0.21 11.38
CA LEU A 37 -1.92 0.52 9.98
C LEU A 37 -3.21 1.29 9.76
N ALA A 38 -3.18 2.26 8.84
CA ALA A 38 -4.38 2.96 8.38
C ALA A 38 -4.54 2.82 6.86
N VAL A 39 -5.80 2.71 6.42
CA VAL A 39 -6.19 2.89 5.03
C VAL A 39 -7.11 4.11 4.94
N VAL A 40 -6.87 5.00 3.99
CA VAL A 40 -7.51 6.32 3.92
C VAL A 40 -8.23 6.50 2.59
N GLN A 41 -9.45 7.07 2.65
CA GLN A 41 -10.25 7.53 1.51
C GLN A 41 -10.21 9.06 1.45
N PRO A 42 -9.11 9.69 0.95
CA PRO A 42 -9.01 11.14 0.98
C PRO A 42 -10.01 11.78 0.02
N ALA A 43 -10.51 12.96 0.37
CA ALA A 43 -11.08 13.84 -0.64
C ALA A 43 -9.95 14.23 -1.62
N CYS A 44 -10.25 14.20 -2.91
CA CYS A 44 -9.27 14.46 -3.95
C CYS A 44 -9.62 15.73 -4.72
N VAL A 45 -8.63 16.58 -4.97
CA VAL A 45 -8.72 17.70 -5.91
C VAL A 45 -7.91 17.30 -7.14
N PRO A 46 -8.54 17.01 -8.29
CA PRO A 46 -7.84 16.61 -9.50
C PRO A 46 -6.74 17.60 -9.87
N LEU A 47 -5.55 17.09 -10.20
CA LEU A 47 -4.34 17.82 -10.60
C LEU A 47 -3.71 18.73 -9.53
N ASP A 48 -4.33 18.91 -8.35
CA ASP A 48 -3.77 19.77 -7.29
C ASP A 48 -2.96 18.94 -6.28
N VAL A 49 -1.71 18.66 -6.64
CA VAL A 49 -0.76 17.95 -5.77
C VAL A 49 -0.60 18.63 -4.40
N ALA A 50 -0.59 19.97 -4.36
CA ALA A 50 -0.39 20.68 -3.11
C ALA A 50 -1.60 20.55 -2.16
N ALA A 51 -2.83 20.64 -2.68
CA ALA A 51 -4.04 20.39 -1.88
C ALA A 51 -4.10 18.95 -1.39
N ASN A 52 -3.83 17.99 -2.29
CA ASN A 52 -3.86 16.56 -1.96
C ASN A 52 -2.77 16.20 -0.93
N ALA A 53 -1.54 16.72 -1.07
CA ALA A 53 -0.48 16.50 -0.09
C ALA A 53 -0.84 17.05 1.30
N ARG A 54 -1.51 18.21 1.38
CA ARG A 54 -2.02 18.75 2.66
C ARG A 54 -3.13 17.88 3.26
N ALA A 55 -4.05 17.39 2.43
CA ALA A 55 -5.09 16.47 2.88
C ALA A 55 -4.50 15.16 3.41
N HIS A 56 -3.50 14.59 2.70
CA HIS A 56 -2.77 13.41 3.14
C HIS A 56 -2.02 13.66 4.45
N ALA A 57 -1.37 14.83 4.60
CA ALA A 57 -0.70 15.22 5.83
C ALA A 57 -1.66 15.28 7.02
N ALA A 58 -2.85 15.85 6.83
CA ALA A 58 -3.89 15.87 7.87
C ALA A 58 -4.34 14.46 8.25
N ALA A 59 -4.54 13.57 7.25
CA ALA A 59 -4.91 12.19 7.49
C ALA A 59 -3.81 11.40 8.23
N VAL A 60 -2.52 11.60 7.89
CA VAL A 60 -1.39 10.97 8.60
C VAL A 60 -1.37 11.37 10.07
N ARG A 61 -1.54 12.67 10.38
CA ARG A 61 -1.61 13.15 11.76
C ARG A 61 -2.77 12.56 12.54
N ALA A 62 -3.94 12.49 11.90
CA ALA A 62 -5.17 11.95 12.52
C ALA A 62 -5.07 10.44 12.78
N ALA A 63 -4.48 9.70 11.85
CA ALA A 63 -4.39 8.25 11.90
C ALA A 63 -3.54 7.73 13.06
N ARG A 64 -2.48 8.44 13.44
CA ARG A 64 -1.51 7.99 14.45
C ARG A 64 -1.02 6.55 14.21
N ALA A 65 -0.97 6.15 12.94
CA ALA A 65 -0.56 4.83 12.49
C ALA A 65 0.92 4.82 12.07
N ARG A 66 1.54 3.64 12.09
CA ARG A 66 2.92 3.46 11.63
C ARG A 66 3.02 3.39 10.10
N VAL A 67 2.00 2.81 9.47
CA VAL A 67 1.84 2.76 8.02
C VAL A 67 0.49 3.36 7.65
N VAL A 68 0.47 4.29 6.70
CA VAL A 68 -0.75 4.92 6.18
C VAL A 68 -0.80 4.72 4.68
N VAL A 69 -1.82 4.02 4.19
CA VAL A 69 -1.97 3.67 2.78
C VAL A 69 -3.03 4.57 2.14
N PHE A 70 -2.70 5.14 1.00
CA PHE A 70 -3.56 5.98 0.18
C PHE A 70 -3.88 5.32 -1.16
N PRO A 71 -4.93 5.77 -1.86
CA PRO A 71 -5.33 5.21 -3.16
C PRO A 71 -4.29 5.40 -4.27
N GLU A 72 -4.50 4.69 -5.38
CA GLU A 72 -3.77 4.87 -6.63
C GLU A 72 -3.85 6.33 -7.11
N LEU A 73 -2.72 6.90 -7.54
CA LEU A 73 -2.64 8.29 -8.03
C LEU A 73 -3.22 9.34 -7.06
N SER A 74 -3.23 9.08 -5.76
CA SER A 74 -3.90 9.92 -4.76
C SER A 74 -3.34 11.34 -4.64
N LEU A 75 -2.12 11.60 -5.13
CA LEU A 75 -1.54 12.95 -5.17
C LEU A 75 -2.03 13.79 -6.34
N THR A 76 -2.51 13.18 -7.43
CA THR A 76 -2.94 13.89 -8.63
C THR A 76 -4.42 13.74 -8.93
N GLY A 77 -5.11 12.84 -8.23
CA GLY A 77 -6.35 12.27 -8.72
C GLY A 77 -6.07 11.28 -9.86
N TYR A 78 -7.09 10.54 -10.28
CA TYR A 78 -6.94 9.57 -11.37
C TYR A 78 -6.97 10.28 -12.73
N GLU A 79 -6.05 11.24 -12.90
CA GLU A 79 -5.84 11.98 -14.13
C GLU A 79 -4.63 11.38 -14.86
N LEU A 80 -4.88 10.62 -15.92
CA LEU A 80 -3.81 9.88 -16.60
C LEU A 80 -2.82 10.76 -17.36
N ASP A 81 -3.16 12.02 -17.61
CA ASP A 81 -2.32 13.03 -18.24
C ASP A 81 -1.64 13.98 -17.22
N ALA A 82 -1.88 13.77 -15.93
CA ALA A 82 -1.26 14.58 -14.86
C ALA A 82 0.26 14.63 -15.01
N PRO A 83 0.91 15.78 -14.77
CA PRO A 83 2.36 15.88 -14.71
C PRO A 83 2.95 14.93 -13.67
N VAL A 84 4.16 14.43 -13.92
CA VAL A 84 4.90 13.61 -12.95
C VAL A 84 5.17 14.37 -11.66
N VAL A 85 5.16 13.65 -10.55
CA VAL A 85 5.54 14.16 -9.24
C VAL A 85 6.96 13.66 -8.93
N SER A 86 7.89 14.58 -8.73
CA SER A 86 9.24 14.25 -8.28
C SER A 86 9.23 13.85 -6.80
N VAL A 87 10.15 13.00 -6.39
CA VAL A 87 10.37 12.69 -4.97
C VAL A 87 10.85 13.91 -4.17
N ASP A 88 11.48 14.87 -4.83
CA ASP A 88 11.96 16.12 -4.24
C ASP A 88 10.97 17.29 -4.44
N ASP A 89 9.73 16.98 -4.84
CA ASP A 89 8.72 18.01 -5.09
C ASP A 89 8.41 18.79 -3.80
N PRO A 90 8.59 20.11 -3.76
CA PRO A 90 8.38 20.91 -2.54
C PRO A 90 6.93 20.87 -2.05
N ARG A 91 5.96 20.53 -2.91
CA ARG A 91 4.56 20.37 -2.54
C ARG A 91 4.33 19.18 -1.59
N LEU A 92 5.30 18.24 -1.49
CA LEU A 92 5.25 17.11 -0.55
C LEU A 92 5.70 17.48 0.86
N THR A 93 6.31 18.65 1.08
CA THR A 93 6.83 19.09 2.40
C THR A 93 5.81 18.92 3.53
N PRO A 94 4.53 19.35 3.40
CA PRO A 94 3.55 19.15 4.49
C PRO A 94 3.34 17.69 4.88
N LEU A 95 3.43 16.76 3.91
CA LEU A 95 3.30 15.33 4.14
C LEU A 95 4.55 14.73 4.79
N VAL A 96 5.74 15.18 4.37
CA VAL A 96 7.02 14.80 5.00
C VAL A 96 7.03 15.22 6.47
N ASP A 97 6.62 16.46 6.76
CA ASP A 97 6.54 16.99 8.12
C ASP A 97 5.55 16.17 8.98
N ALA A 98 4.37 15.86 8.43
CA ALA A 98 3.38 15.04 9.13
C ALA A 98 3.91 13.62 9.43
N CYS A 99 4.64 13.03 8.49
CA CYS A 99 5.30 11.73 8.70
C CYS A 99 6.40 11.81 9.77
N ALA A 100 7.15 12.92 9.82
CA ALA A 100 8.16 13.14 10.86
C ALA A 100 7.53 13.24 12.25
N GLU A 101 6.46 14.04 12.38
CA GLU A 101 5.72 14.26 13.63
C GLU A 101 5.09 12.95 14.15
N ALA A 102 4.50 12.15 13.24
CA ALA A 102 3.80 10.92 13.60
C ALA A 102 4.72 9.68 13.71
N GLY A 103 5.97 9.77 13.26
CA GLY A 103 6.84 8.60 13.07
C GLY A 103 6.28 7.62 12.04
N ALA A 104 5.55 8.13 11.04
CA ALA A 104 4.79 7.33 10.09
C ALA A 104 5.53 7.13 8.75
N LEU A 105 5.14 6.05 8.07
CA LEU A 105 5.37 5.80 6.65
C LEU A 105 4.04 5.99 5.91
N ALA A 106 3.95 6.97 5.02
CA ALA A 106 2.82 7.15 4.13
C ALA A 106 3.12 6.53 2.76
N LEU A 107 2.21 5.70 2.27
CA LEU A 107 2.26 5.08 0.95
C LEU A 107 1.25 5.80 0.05
N VAL A 108 1.72 6.63 -0.88
CA VAL A 108 0.87 7.53 -1.67
C VAL A 108 1.04 7.31 -3.17
N GLY A 109 -0.05 7.37 -3.92
CA GLY A 109 -0.04 7.14 -5.37
C GLY A 109 0.33 8.39 -6.16
N ALA A 110 1.20 8.25 -7.16
CA ALA A 110 1.59 9.33 -8.07
C ALA A 110 2.09 8.82 -9.44
N PRO A 111 1.96 9.61 -10.51
CA PRO A 111 2.74 9.40 -11.71
C PRO A 111 4.18 9.89 -11.45
N VAL A 112 5.18 9.10 -11.86
CA VAL A 112 6.60 9.41 -11.61
C VAL A 112 7.43 9.40 -12.89
N THR A 113 8.64 9.93 -12.81
CA THR A 113 9.63 9.88 -13.90
C THR A 113 9.83 8.44 -14.38
N GLY A 114 9.97 8.26 -15.69
CA GLY A 114 10.03 6.94 -16.34
C GLY A 114 8.67 6.44 -16.82
N GLU A 115 7.66 7.32 -16.82
CA GLU A 115 6.29 7.01 -17.29
C GLU A 115 5.67 5.85 -16.48
N ASN A 116 5.82 5.84 -15.16
CA ASN A 116 5.21 4.83 -14.31
C ASN A 116 4.12 5.42 -13.41
N ILE A 117 3.09 4.63 -13.16
CA ILE A 117 2.21 4.80 -12.00
C ILE A 117 2.95 4.17 -10.81
N ALA A 118 3.14 4.92 -9.74
CA ALA A 118 3.93 4.46 -8.61
C ALA A 118 3.26 4.70 -7.26
N MET A 119 3.74 3.97 -6.29
CA MET A 119 3.52 4.22 -4.87
C MET A 119 4.81 4.82 -4.30
N LEU A 120 4.72 6.05 -3.80
CA LEU A 120 5.80 6.69 -3.07
C LEU A 120 5.76 6.28 -1.60
N ALA A 121 6.91 6.02 -1.02
CA ALA A 121 7.11 5.94 0.42
C ALA A 121 7.56 7.31 0.93
N VAL A 122 6.74 7.95 1.75
CA VAL A 122 7.04 9.24 2.36
C VAL A 122 7.22 9.07 3.86
N THR A 123 8.31 9.60 4.37
CA THR A 123 8.67 9.59 5.80
C THR A 123 9.18 10.96 6.21
N GLY A 124 9.53 11.15 7.48
CA GLY A 124 10.22 12.37 7.94
C GLY A 124 11.60 12.60 7.31
N GLY A 125 12.12 11.63 6.58
CA GLY A 125 13.38 11.75 5.83
C GLY A 125 13.20 12.16 4.38
N GLY A 126 11.95 12.36 3.91
CA GLY A 126 11.62 12.67 2.52
C GLY A 126 10.80 11.58 1.84
N ALA A 127 10.67 11.67 0.51
CA ALA A 127 9.95 10.72 -0.32
C ALA A 127 10.91 9.89 -1.19
N SER A 128 10.49 8.69 -1.53
CA SER A 128 11.18 7.81 -2.48
C SER A 128 10.15 7.00 -3.28
N VAL A 129 10.51 6.54 -4.49
CA VAL A 129 9.66 5.62 -5.25
C VAL A 129 9.80 4.22 -4.64
N ALA A 130 8.76 3.77 -3.95
CA ALA A 130 8.76 2.45 -3.33
C ALA A 130 8.37 1.35 -4.32
N TYR A 131 7.35 1.58 -5.14
CA TYR A 131 6.84 0.55 -6.05
C TYR A 131 6.30 1.17 -7.33
N ARG A 132 6.44 0.47 -8.45
CA ARG A 132 5.84 0.82 -9.75
C ARG A 132 4.82 -0.23 -10.13
N LYS A 133 3.62 0.20 -10.53
CA LYS A 133 2.51 -0.68 -10.95
C LYS A 133 2.97 -1.63 -12.04
N MET A 134 2.77 -2.92 -11.84
CA MET A 134 3.23 -3.96 -12.77
C MET A 134 2.21 -4.29 -13.86
N TRP A 135 0.91 -4.23 -13.56
CA TRP A 135 -0.17 -4.51 -14.51
C TRP A 135 -1.01 -3.28 -14.76
N LEU A 136 -0.89 -2.74 -15.95
CA LEU A 136 -1.61 -1.54 -16.39
C LEU A 136 -2.97 -1.88 -16.97
N GLY A 137 -3.95 -0.97 -16.78
CA GLY A 137 -5.18 -0.94 -17.54
C GLY A 137 -4.93 -0.44 -18.98
N ASP A 138 -5.87 -0.70 -19.90
CA ASP A 138 -5.71 -0.34 -21.31
C ASP A 138 -5.58 1.17 -21.52
N ALA A 139 -6.28 1.98 -20.73
CA ALA A 139 -6.15 3.44 -20.76
C ALA A 139 -4.78 3.89 -20.23
N GLU A 140 -4.29 3.27 -19.17
CA GLU A 140 -3.01 3.57 -18.55
C GLU A 140 -1.83 3.22 -19.48
N ALA A 141 -1.92 2.07 -20.16
CA ALA A 141 -0.88 1.58 -21.08
C ALA A 141 -0.63 2.49 -22.30
N ARG A 142 -1.51 3.47 -22.56
CA ARG A 142 -1.29 4.48 -23.60
C ARG A 142 -0.19 5.46 -23.25
N ARG A 143 0.08 5.65 -21.96
CA ARG A 143 1.06 6.61 -21.44
C ARG A 143 2.11 5.97 -20.54
N PHE A 144 1.67 5.04 -19.69
CA PHE A 144 2.53 4.49 -18.65
C PHE A 144 3.19 3.18 -19.08
N ARG A 145 4.30 2.88 -18.44
CA ARG A 145 5.05 1.63 -18.58
C ARG A 145 4.92 0.79 -17.31
N PRO A 146 4.86 -0.54 -17.42
CA PRO A 146 4.80 -1.40 -16.26
C PRO A 146 6.10 -1.35 -15.45
N GLY A 147 5.98 -1.59 -14.14
CA GLY A 147 7.12 -1.90 -13.27
C GLY A 147 7.58 -3.35 -13.47
N ASP A 148 8.79 -3.65 -13.00
CA ASP A 148 9.47 -4.91 -13.31
C ASP A 148 9.28 -6.00 -12.25
N ALA A 149 9.14 -5.61 -10.97
CA ALA A 149 9.19 -6.55 -9.87
C ALA A 149 8.26 -6.17 -8.71
N PRO A 150 7.76 -7.18 -7.96
CA PRO A 150 7.08 -6.94 -6.69
C PRO A 150 8.06 -6.39 -5.67
N VAL A 151 7.56 -5.61 -4.73
CA VAL A 151 8.35 -4.95 -3.68
C VAL A 151 7.77 -5.26 -2.30
N VAL A 152 8.67 -5.45 -1.33
CA VAL A 152 8.36 -5.59 0.09
C VAL A 152 9.13 -4.53 0.86
N LEU A 153 8.43 -3.84 1.75
CA LEU A 153 9.05 -2.95 2.75
C LEU A 153 9.10 -3.67 4.08
N ASP A 154 10.24 -3.58 4.76
CA ASP A 154 10.32 -3.96 6.17
C ASP A 154 9.98 -2.74 7.03
N VAL A 155 8.96 -2.86 7.86
CA VAL A 155 8.50 -1.82 8.78
C VAL A 155 8.42 -2.40 10.17
N ASP A 156 9.42 -2.11 11.00
CA ASP A 156 9.51 -2.60 12.37
C ASP A 156 9.37 -4.14 12.47
N GLY A 157 9.97 -4.84 11.50
CA GLY A 157 9.94 -6.29 11.36
C GLY A 157 8.67 -6.85 10.68
N TRP A 158 7.72 -6.00 10.28
CA TRP A 158 6.58 -6.37 9.43
C TRP A 158 6.93 -6.26 7.95
N ARG A 159 6.64 -7.30 7.20
CA ARG A 159 6.93 -7.36 5.77
C ARG A 159 5.68 -6.96 4.98
N VAL A 160 5.69 -5.74 4.45
CA VAL A 160 4.56 -5.14 3.73
C VAL A 160 4.80 -5.21 2.24
N GLY A 161 4.08 -6.09 1.54
CA GLY A 161 4.08 -6.20 0.09
C GLY A 161 3.18 -5.13 -0.54
N LEU A 162 3.63 -4.51 -1.62
CA LEU A 162 2.96 -3.38 -2.24
C LEU A 162 2.24 -3.77 -3.53
N ALA A 163 1.08 -3.14 -3.78
CA ALA A 163 0.29 -3.32 -4.99
C ALA A 163 -0.47 -2.05 -5.37
N ILE A 164 -0.81 -1.91 -6.65
CA ILE A 164 -1.63 -0.80 -7.16
C ILE A 164 -2.76 -1.36 -8.02
N CYS A 165 -4.00 -1.16 -7.60
CA CYS A 165 -5.26 -1.37 -8.31
C CYS A 165 -5.31 -2.71 -9.10
N ARG A 166 -5.08 -2.70 -10.42
CA ARG A 166 -5.12 -3.89 -11.28
C ARG A 166 -4.21 -5.02 -10.82
N ASP A 167 -3.09 -4.72 -10.16
CA ASP A 167 -2.19 -5.73 -9.58
C ASP A 167 -2.95 -6.68 -8.66
N THR A 168 -3.91 -6.16 -7.86
CA THR A 168 -4.74 -6.96 -6.96
C THR A 168 -5.62 -7.97 -7.70
N GLY A 169 -5.94 -7.70 -8.95
CA GLY A 169 -6.73 -8.56 -9.84
C GLY A 169 -5.92 -9.70 -10.47
N VAL A 170 -4.59 -9.60 -10.49
CA VAL A 170 -3.71 -10.55 -11.17
C VAL A 170 -3.12 -11.54 -10.16
N ALA A 171 -3.49 -12.82 -10.27
CA ALA A 171 -3.01 -13.86 -9.34
C ALA A 171 -1.47 -13.90 -9.29
N ALA A 172 -0.81 -13.87 -10.44
CA ALA A 172 0.64 -13.91 -10.53
C ALA A 172 1.34 -12.75 -9.78
N HIS A 173 0.70 -11.58 -9.63
CA HIS A 173 1.24 -10.51 -8.79
C HIS A 173 1.22 -10.91 -7.31
N ALA A 174 0.05 -11.37 -6.83
CA ALA A 174 -0.10 -11.78 -5.44
C ALA A 174 0.85 -12.95 -5.11
N ASP A 175 0.95 -13.95 -6.02
CA ASP A 175 1.85 -15.11 -5.86
C ASP A 175 3.32 -14.67 -5.74
N ARG A 176 3.79 -13.82 -6.66
CA ARG A 176 5.16 -13.32 -6.65
C ARG A 176 5.46 -12.45 -5.43
N THR A 177 4.50 -11.63 -5.00
CA THR A 177 4.65 -10.77 -3.82
C THR A 177 4.66 -11.62 -2.53
N ALA A 178 3.77 -12.60 -2.42
CA ALA A 178 3.70 -13.51 -1.28
C ALA A 178 4.94 -14.39 -1.16
N ALA A 179 5.51 -14.83 -2.30
CA ALA A 179 6.77 -15.61 -2.32
C ALA A 179 7.96 -14.85 -1.70
N LEU A 180 7.88 -13.52 -1.60
CA LEU A 180 8.86 -12.71 -0.87
C LEU A 180 8.68 -12.81 0.65
N GLY A 181 7.69 -13.53 1.15
CA GLY A 181 7.45 -13.74 2.58
C GLY A 181 6.84 -12.52 3.27
N ILE A 182 5.76 -12.00 2.73
CA ILE A 182 5.02 -10.86 3.30
C ILE A 182 4.11 -11.28 4.46
N ASP A 183 3.83 -10.32 5.36
CA ASP A 183 2.80 -10.42 6.40
C ASP A 183 1.53 -9.67 6.00
N VAL A 184 1.71 -8.58 5.24
CA VAL A 184 0.63 -7.69 4.79
C VAL A 184 0.75 -7.45 3.30
N TYR A 185 -0.35 -7.57 2.57
CA TYR A 185 -0.50 -7.12 1.19
C TYR A 185 -1.24 -5.78 1.20
N ALA A 186 -0.54 -4.68 0.95
CA ALA A 186 -1.06 -3.33 1.01
C ALA A 186 -1.28 -2.77 -0.40
N ALA A 187 -2.49 -2.28 -0.68
CA ALA A 187 -2.85 -1.80 -2.00
C ALA A 187 -3.54 -0.44 -1.98
N GLY A 188 -3.17 0.44 -2.91
CA GLY A 188 -3.93 1.64 -3.25
C GLY A 188 -4.72 1.40 -4.54
N VAL A 189 -6.04 1.60 -4.52
CA VAL A 189 -6.92 1.25 -5.65
C VAL A 189 -7.87 2.39 -6.02
N LEU A 190 -8.42 2.28 -7.23
CA LEU A 190 -9.61 2.97 -7.69
C LEU A 190 -10.52 1.93 -8.36
N GLU A 191 -11.73 1.81 -7.87
CA GLU A 191 -12.82 1.07 -8.52
C GLU A 191 -14.05 1.98 -8.60
N SER A 192 -14.90 1.76 -9.61
CA SER A 192 -16.17 2.48 -9.69
C SER A 192 -17.16 1.97 -8.64
N ALA A 193 -18.16 2.77 -8.27
CA ALA A 193 -19.23 2.33 -7.37
C ALA A 193 -19.94 1.08 -7.88
N ARG A 194 -20.02 0.89 -9.21
CA ARG A 194 -20.62 -0.31 -9.83
C ARG A 194 -19.80 -1.56 -9.60
N ASP A 195 -18.49 -1.41 -9.51
CA ASP A 195 -17.52 -2.50 -9.39
C ASP A 195 -17.04 -2.69 -7.94
N ALA A 196 -17.72 -2.06 -6.97
CA ALA A 196 -17.32 -2.07 -5.55
C ALA A 196 -17.07 -3.48 -4.98
N ALA A 197 -17.83 -4.48 -5.43
CA ALA A 197 -17.66 -5.87 -5.00
C ALA A 197 -16.32 -6.49 -5.40
N VAL A 198 -15.64 -5.93 -6.41
CA VAL A 198 -14.34 -6.41 -6.91
C VAL A 198 -13.27 -6.30 -5.83
N ILE A 199 -13.34 -5.26 -4.98
CA ILE A 199 -12.39 -5.07 -3.87
C ILE A 199 -12.43 -6.28 -2.93
N ASP A 200 -13.64 -6.69 -2.52
CA ASP A 200 -13.83 -7.85 -1.63
C ASP A 200 -13.38 -9.16 -2.30
N GLN A 201 -13.80 -9.39 -3.54
CA GLN A 201 -13.47 -10.61 -4.28
C GLN A 201 -11.96 -10.81 -4.40
N ARG A 202 -11.22 -9.72 -4.70
CA ARG A 202 -9.77 -9.76 -4.82
C ARG A 202 -9.10 -9.99 -3.46
N ALA A 203 -9.56 -9.28 -2.42
CA ALA A 203 -9.04 -9.45 -1.07
C ALA A 203 -9.24 -10.88 -0.55
N HIS A 204 -10.45 -11.44 -0.68
CA HIS A 204 -10.74 -12.82 -0.29
C HIS A 204 -9.87 -13.83 -1.04
N ARG A 205 -9.67 -13.64 -2.35
CA ARG A 205 -8.78 -14.53 -3.11
C ARG A 205 -7.35 -14.48 -2.57
N ILE A 206 -6.81 -13.30 -2.29
CA ILE A 206 -5.43 -13.12 -1.80
C ILE A 206 -5.28 -13.75 -0.41
N THR A 207 -6.22 -13.50 0.51
CA THR A 207 -6.18 -14.07 1.85
C THR A 207 -6.32 -15.59 1.83
N ALA A 208 -7.25 -16.14 1.04
CA ALA A 208 -7.48 -17.57 0.92
C ALA A 208 -6.26 -18.32 0.38
N THR A 209 -5.52 -17.68 -0.56
CA THR A 209 -4.36 -18.32 -1.18
C THR A 209 -3.10 -18.17 -0.35
N HIS A 210 -2.87 -17.02 0.27
CA HIS A 210 -1.57 -16.67 0.84
C HIS A 210 -1.56 -16.52 2.36
N ARG A 211 -2.72 -16.50 3.01
CA ARG A 211 -2.86 -16.42 4.47
C ARG A 211 -2.15 -15.20 5.06
N VAL A 212 -2.28 -14.06 4.40
CA VAL A 212 -1.69 -12.77 4.79
C VAL A 212 -2.78 -11.74 5.09
N TRP A 213 -2.48 -10.73 5.86
CA TRP A 213 -3.34 -9.56 5.99
C TRP A 213 -3.46 -8.86 4.63
N VAL A 214 -4.66 -8.38 4.29
CA VAL A 214 -4.88 -7.54 3.11
C VAL A 214 -5.41 -6.19 3.55
N ALA A 215 -4.77 -5.09 3.13
CA ALA A 215 -5.17 -3.73 3.44
C ALA A 215 -5.33 -2.95 2.13
N VAL A 216 -6.53 -2.44 1.87
CA VAL A 216 -6.87 -1.74 0.61
C VAL A 216 -7.36 -0.34 0.91
N ALA A 217 -6.67 0.67 0.40
CA ALA A 217 -7.11 2.06 0.37
C ALA A 217 -7.75 2.34 -1.00
N SER A 218 -9.02 2.69 -1.01
CA SER A 218 -9.80 2.99 -2.22
C SER A 218 -10.21 4.45 -2.23
N PHE A 219 -10.28 5.05 -3.42
CA PHE A 219 -10.96 6.33 -3.56
C PHE A 219 -12.46 6.21 -3.28
N ALA A 220 -13.04 7.29 -2.76
CA ALA A 220 -14.47 7.52 -2.61
C ALA A 220 -14.87 8.82 -3.30
N GLY A 221 -16.10 8.91 -3.78
CA GLY A 221 -16.61 10.08 -4.47
C GLY A 221 -15.92 10.35 -5.81
N SER A 222 -15.78 11.63 -6.19
CA SER A 222 -15.13 12.02 -7.44
C SER A 222 -13.63 12.12 -7.28
N THR A 223 -12.88 11.63 -8.28
CA THR A 223 -11.40 11.56 -8.22
C THR A 223 -10.68 11.93 -9.53
N GLY A 224 -11.39 12.35 -10.58
CA GLY A 224 -10.82 12.63 -11.89
C GLY A 224 -10.92 11.46 -12.88
N GLY A 225 -10.42 11.64 -14.11
CA GLY A 225 -10.42 10.61 -15.15
C GLY A 225 -11.79 10.08 -15.55
N GLY A 226 -12.85 10.86 -15.29
CA GLY A 226 -14.24 10.46 -15.53
C GLY A 226 -14.87 9.64 -14.41
N TYR A 227 -14.15 9.37 -13.31
CA TYR A 227 -14.72 8.72 -12.13
C TYR A 227 -15.41 9.75 -11.25
N THR A 228 -16.73 9.88 -11.38
CA THR A 228 -17.58 10.76 -10.57
C THR A 228 -18.01 10.10 -9.27
N GLU A 229 -18.08 8.77 -9.26
CA GLU A 229 -18.48 7.94 -8.11
C GLU A 229 -17.51 6.76 -7.97
N ALA A 230 -16.43 6.96 -7.24
CA ALA A 230 -15.54 5.89 -6.84
C ALA A 230 -16.16 5.07 -5.69
N ALA A 231 -15.78 3.80 -5.60
CA ALA A 231 -16.41 2.81 -4.73
C ALA A 231 -16.35 3.13 -3.24
N GLY A 232 -15.33 3.86 -2.78
CA GLY A 232 -15.02 3.91 -1.36
C GLY A 232 -14.68 2.51 -0.84
N ARG A 233 -15.26 2.13 0.30
CA ARG A 233 -15.19 0.77 0.87
C ARG A 233 -13.76 0.28 1.09
N SER A 234 -12.84 1.18 1.42
CA SER A 234 -11.51 0.79 1.91
C SER A 234 -11.66 -0.27 2.99
N GLY A 235 -10.78 -1.23 3.03
CA GLY A 235 -10.97 -2.35 3.95
C GLY A 235 -9.66 -3.01 4.37
N VAL A 236 -9.77 -3.76 5.47
CA VAL A 236 -8.72 -4.64 5.97
C VAL A 236 -9.32 -6.01 6.22
N TRP A 237 -8.66 -7.04 5.73
CA TRP A 237 -9.07 -8.44 5.88
C TRP A 237 -8.02 -9.22 6.63
N THR A 238 -8.49 -10.14 7.48
CA THR A 238 -7.61 -11.04 8.23
C THR A 238 -6.96 -12.09 7.31
N PRO A 239 -5.90 -12.76 7.75
CA PRO A 239 -5.32 -13.90 7.02
C PRO A 239 -6.30 -15.04 6.77
N ASP A 240 -7.39 -15.12 7.54
CA ASP A 240 -8.46 -16.13 7.38
C ASP A 240 -9.56 -15.68 6.41
N GLY A 241 -9.45 -14.46 5.88
CA GLY A 241 -10.38 -13.93 4.89
C GLY A 241 -11.58 -13.18 5.47
N GLU A 242 -11.63 -12.98 6.79
CA GLU A 242 -12.70 -12.19 7.41
C GLU A 242 -12.46 -10.69 7.20
N VAL A 243 -13.54 -9.93 7.05
CA VAL A 243 -13.48 -8.46 7.04
C VAL A 243 -13.19 -7.99 8.46
N TYR A 244 -11.97 -7.53 8.70
CA TYR A 244 -11.55 -7.00 9.99
C TYR A 244 -12.06 -5.57 10.23
N ALA A 245 -12.02 -4.72 9.21
CA ALA A 245 -12.55 -3.37 9.22
C ALA A 245 -12.97 -2.93 7.82
N ARG A 246 -14.00 -2.09 7.72
CA ARG A 246 -14.55 -1.57 6.47
C ARG A 246 -14.99 -0.12 6.62
N ALA A 247 -14.56 0.74 5.70
CA ALA A 247 -15.07 2.09 5.54
C ALA A 247 -16.39 2.10 4.73
N GLY A 248 -17.12 3.19 4.80
CA GLY A 248 -18.27 3.46 3.97
C GLY A 248 -17.89 3.89 2.56
N THR A 249 -18.74 4.71 1.96
CA THR A 249 -18.59 5.18 0.56
C THR A 249 -18.14 6.64 0.47
N GLU A 250 -18.03 7.33 1.64
CA GLU A 250 -17.79 8.76 1.66
C GLU A 250 -16.28 9.12 1.62
N PRO A 251 -15.91 10.22 0.93
CA PRO A 251 -14.58 10.79 1.05
C PRO A 251 -14.28 11.26 2.48
N GLY A 252 -13.01 11.18 2.87
CA GLY A 252 -12.55 11.61 4.19
C GLY A 252 -12.56 10.51 5.25
N GLU A 253 -13.15 9.36 4.98
CA GLU A 253 -13.11 8.24 5.90
C GLU A 253 -11.71 7.60 5.99
N SER A 254 -11.39 7.06 7.15
CA SER A 254 -10.17 6.27 7.39
C SER A 254 -10.43 5.14 8.36
N LEU A 255 -9.75 4.03 8.16
CA LEU A 255 -9.72 2.90 9.09
C LEU A 255 -8.36 2.87 9.77
N ASN A 256 -8.37 2.80 11.08
CA ASN A 256 -7.17 2.66 11.90
C ASN A 256 -7.23 1.31 12.61
N VAL A 257 -6.29 0.43 12.32
CA VAL A 257 -6.27 -0.94 12.81
C VAL A 257 -4.93 -1.29 13.46
N SER A 258 -4.95 -2.31 14.32
CA SER A 258 -3.75 -2.90 14.91
C SER A 258 -3.66 -4.35 14.47
N LEU A 259 -2.70 -4.64 13.58
CA LEU A 259 -2.48 -5.99 13.07
C LEU A 259 -1.60 -6.76 14.03
N THR A 260 -2.02 -7.98 14.36
CA THR A 260 -1.22 -8.93 15.16
C THR A 260 -0.57 -9.97 14.26
N SER A 261 0.57 -10.51 14.67
CA SER A 261 1.19 -11.62 13.95
C SER A 261 0.18 -12.76 13.85
N PRO A 262 -0.07 -13.31 12.64
CA PRO A 262 -0.88 -14.51 12.57
C PRO A 262 -0.20 -15.62 13.38
N ASP A 263 -0.97 -16.33 14.19
CA ASP A 263 -0.49 -17.53 14.86
C ASP A 263 -0.06 -18.50 13.76
N ARG A 264 1.22 -18.61 13.51
CA ARG A 264 1.78 -19.68 12.69
C ARG A 264 1.68 -20.95 13.53
N GLY A 265 0.46 -21.49 13.62
CA GLY A 265 0.18 -22.71 14.35
C GLY A 265 1.26 -23.73 14.04
N GLY A 266 1.98 -24.15 15.09
CA GLY A 266 2.97 -25.21 15.00
C GLY A 266 2.32 -26.40 14.30
N GLY A 267 2.91 -26.85 13.20
CA GLY A 267 2.44 -28.01 12.47
C GLY A 267 2.19 -29.13 13.46
N ARG A 268 0.94 -29.54 13.58
CA ARG A 268 0.63 -30.84 14.19
C ARG A 268 1.18 -31.87 13.24
N GLY A 269 2.19 -32.58 13.71
CA GLY A 269 2.80 -33.73 13.06
C GLY A 269 1.80 -34.89 12.77
#